data_634976dcec8ce458e9d9eac692540422
#
_entry.id   634976dcec8ce458e9d9eac692540422
#
_cell.length_a   1.000
_cell.length_b   1.000
_cell.length_c   1.000
_cell.angle_alpha   90.00
_cell.angle_beta   90.00
_cell.angle_gamma   90.00
#
_symmetry.space_group_name_H-M   'P 1'
#
loop_
_entity.id
_entity.type
_entity.pdbx_description
1 polymer ?
#
loop_
_entity_poly.entity_id
_entity_poly.type
_entity_poly.pdbx_seq_one_letter_code
_entity_poly.pdbx_strand_id
1 'polypeptide(L)'
;MTLHKRDRQLIEAPEGIGQVLKEGKEVAKVSYTLFVELLETGAKSFGISKETRLNHKSVTGKISVLDGNITLAPNAAGLSGPFLLIMQDGRKVDFFIDSRSTKTNPVRQEYEIQGSGNKI
;
A
#
# COMPACT_ATOMS: atom_id res chain seq x y z
N MET A 1 -21.86 21.81 4.47
CA MET A 1 -21.36 21.42 4.52
C MET A 1 -20.55 20.91 4.63
N THR A 2 -20.21 20.73 4.48
CA THR A 2 -19.56 20.19 4.52
C THR A 2 -18.64 19.78 4.71
N LEU A 3 -18.29 19.52 4.77
CA LEU A 3 -17.47 19.10 5.05
C LEU A 3 -16.47 18.77 4.87
N HIS A 4 -16.03 18.88 4.92
CA HIS A 4 -15.03 18.63 4.80
C HIS A 4 -14.27 17.77 4.93
N LYS A 5 -14.07 17.30 4.68
CA LYS A 5 -13.52 16.32 4.82
C LYS A 5 -12.46 16.23 4.05
N ARG A 6 -11.52 15.53 4.30
CA ARG A 6 -10.49 15.39 3.59
C ARG A 6 -10.81 14.85 2.36
N ASP A 7 -10.34 15.28 1.35
CA ASP A 7 -10.62 14.78 0.12
C ASP A 7 -9.71 13.68 -0.18
N ARG A 8 -10.25 12.51 -0.38
CA ARG A 8 -9.48 11.41 -0.75
C ARG A 8 -9.86 11.12 -2.15
N GLN A 9 -8.94 11.11 -3.07
CA GLN A 9 -9.20 10.98 -4.45
C GLN A 9 -8.47 9.79 -5.02
N LEU A 10 -9.16 8.84 -5.57
CA LEU A 10 -8.53 7.70 -6.20
C LEU A 10 -7.95 8.16 -7.52
N ILE A 11 -6.64 8.07 -7.66
CA ILE A 11 -6.00 8.52 -8.87
C ILE A 11 -5.54 7.37 -9.74
N GLU A 12 -5.44 6.18 -9.20
CA GLU A 12 -4.99 5.06 -10.00
C GLU A 12 -5.34 3.76 -9.30
N ALA A 13 -5.67 2.75 -10.05
CA ALA A 13 -5.95 1.43 -9.47
C ALA A 13 -5.25 0.37 -10.31
N PRO A 14 -3.92 0.32 -10.25
CA PRO A 14 -3.19 -0.63 -11.08
C PRO A 14 -3.38 -2.07 -10.61
N GLU A 15 -3.43 -2.98 -11.57
CA GLU A 15 -3.49 -4.38 -11.23
C GLU A 15 -2.64 -5.14 -12.22
N GLY A 16 -2.17 -6.26 -11.82
CA GLY A 16 -1.30 -7.06 -12.67
C GLY A 16 -0.65 -8.19 -11.89
N ILE A 17 0.43 -8.70 -12.43
CA ILE A 17 1.21 -9.74 -11.79
C ILE A 17 2.58 -9.17 -11.52
N GLY A 18 3.06 -9.34 -10.31
CA GLY A 18 4.34 -8.80 -9.91
C GLY A 18 5.12 -9.75 -9.03
N GLN A 19 6.23 -9.26 -8.54
CA GLN A 19 7.12 -10.04 -7.71
C GLN A 19 7.21 -9.40 -6.35
N VAL A 20 7.23 -10.21 -5.30
CA VAL A 20 7.41 -9.71 -3.94
C VAL A 20 8.77 -10.12 -3.46
N LEU A 21 9.53 -9.15 -2.97
CA LEU A 21 10.85 -9.39 -2.45
C LEU A 21 10.89 -9.08 -0.96
N LYS A 22 11.71 -9.81 -0.24
CA LYS A 22 11.94 -9.55 1.16
C LYS A 22 13.45 -9.51 1.32
N GLU A 23 13.95 -8.36 1.77
CA GLU A 23 15.38 -8.19 1.94
C GLU A 23 16.16 -8.51 0.67
N GLY A 24 15.63 -8.05 -0.44
CA GLY A 24 16.30 -8.21 -1.72
C GLY A 24 16.13 -9.56 -2.40
N LYS A 25 15.41 -10.49 -1.77
CA LYS A 25 15.23 -11.79 -2.39
C LYS A 25 13.79 -11.99 -2.74
N GLU A 26 13.56 -12.53 -3.92
CA GLU A 26 12.21 -12.79 -4.35
C GLU A 26 11.62 -13.93 -3.53
N VAL A 27 10.49 -13.72 -2.93
CA VAL A 27 9.83 -14.74 -2.12
C VAL A 27 8.54 -15.23 -2.76
N ALA A 28 7.93 -14.44 -3.63
CA ALA A 28 6.66 -14.84 -4.21
C ALA A 28 6.36 -14.09 -5.49
N LYS A 29 5.53 -14.70 -6.32
CA LYS A 29 4.97 -14.05 -7.47
C LYS A 29 3.51 -13.90 -7.11
N VAL A 30 2.94 -12.76 -7.34
CA VAL A 30 1.59 -12.45 -6.89
C VAL A 30 0.78 -11.76 -7.95
N SER A 31 -0.53 -11.89 -7.86
CA SER A 31 -1.40 -10.99 -8.57
C SER A 31 -1.72 -9.88 -7.59
N TYR A 32 -1.82 -8.65 -8.06
CA TYR A 32 -2.06 -7.54 -7.16
C TYR A 32 -3.13 -6.63 -7.72
N THR A 33 -3.83 -5.96 -6.82
CA THR A 33 -4.73 -4.88 -7.15
C THR A 33 -4.44 -3.79 -6.13
N LEU A 34 -3.99 -2.66 -6.59
CA LEU A 34 -3.63 -1.56 -5.70
C LEU A 34 -4.58 -0.39 -5.91
N PHE A 35 -4.71 0.42 -4.90
CA PHE A 35 -5.50 1.63 -4.97
C PHE A 35 -4.58 2.77 -4.52
N VAL A 36 -4.30 3.66 -5.42
CA VAL A 36 -3.44 4.81 -5.13
C VAL A 36 -4.37 6.00 -4.95
N GLU A 37 -4.35 6.57 -3.78
CA GLU A 37 -5.22 7.69 -3.47
C GLU A 37 -4.39 8.91 -3.12
N LEU A 38 -4.85 10.05 -3.52
CA LEU A 38 -4.22 11.28 -3.14
C LEU A 38 -5.02 11.85 -1.98
N LEU A 39 -4.35 12.08 -0.89
CA LEU A 39 -5.01 12.63 0.26
C LEU A 39 -4.48 14.04 0.45
N GLU A 40 -5.34 15.01 0.28
CA GLU A 40 -4.92 16.36 0.43
C GLU A 40 -5.30 16.84 1.80
N THR A 41 -4.37 17.13 2.61
CA THR A 41 -4.67 17.57 3.90
C THR A 41 -4.62 19.01 3.82
N GLY A 42 -5.58 19.61 3.68
CA GLY A 42 -5.59 20.95 3.55
C GLY A 42 -5.45 21.66 4.69
N ALA A 43 -4.58 22.13 4.92
CA ALA A 43 -4.40 22.74 6.04
C ALA A 43 -4.72 24.08 5.87
N LYS A 44 -5.67 24.52 6.18
CA LYS A 44 -5.96 25.72 6.17
C LYS A 44 -5.28 26.37 7.05
N SER A 45 -4.30 26.60 7.10
CA SER A 45 -3.70 27.04 8.06
C SER A 45 -3.65 28.38 8.17
N PHE A 46 -3.80 28.98 8.95
CA PHE A 46 -3.80 30.19 9.30
C PHE A 46 -2.68 30.96 8.86
N GLY A 47 -2.66 31.56 7.92
CA GLY A 47 -1.62 32.38 7.53
C GLY A 47 -0.42 31.75 7.02
N ILE A 48 -0.37 30.54 7.01
CA ILE A 48 0.75 29.93 6.53
C ILE A 48 0.68 29.84 5.09
N SER A 49 1.72 29.83 4.44
CA SER A 49 1.72 29.88 3.03
C SER A 49 1.16 28.67 2.43
N LYS A 50 0.78 28.74 1.23
CA LYS A 50 0.21 27.68 0.64
C LYS A 50 1.13 26.62 0.38
N GLU A 51 2.31 26.78 0.48
CA GLU A 51 3.19 25.73 0.20
C GLU A 51 3.06 24.67 1.21
N THR A 52 2.39 24.91 2.28
CA THR A 52 2.31 23.89 3.27
C THR A 52 1.22 22.92 2.95
N ARG A 53 0.58 23.01 1.82
CA ARG A 53 -0.40 22.08 1.54
C ARG A 53 0.25 20.78 1.30
N LEU A 54 -0.01 19.77 2.00
CA LEU A 54 0.62 18.48 1.86
C LEU A 54 -0.25 17.52 1.12
N ASN A 55 0.28 16.95 0.07
CA ASN A 55 -0.43 15.93 -0.66
C ASN A 55 0.27 14.64 -0.42
N HIS A 56 -0.42 13.68 0.10
CA HIS A 56 0.15 12.38 0.35
C HIS A 56 -0.45 11.38 -0.59
N LYS A 57 0.36 10.52 -1.12
CA LYS A 57 -0.17 9.40 -1.87
C LYS A 57 -0.25 8.23 -0.93
N SER A 58 -1.38 7.62 -0.86
CA SER A 58 -1.60 6.48 0.00
C SER A 58 -1.85 5.29 -0.90
N VAL A 59 -1.18 4.20 -0.64
CA VAL A 59 -1.33 3.00 -1.43
C VAL A 59 -1.86 1.90 -0.53
N THR A 60 -2.96 1.29 -0.93
CA THR A 60 -3.48 0.12 -0.24
C THR A 60 -3.83 -0.89 -1.31
N GLY A 61 -4.17 -2.07 -0.93
CA GLY A 61 -4.61 -3.06 -1.91
C GLY A 61 -4.54 -4.47 -1.39
N LYS A 62 -4.54 -5.38 -2.33
CA LYS A 62 -4.52 -6.79 -2.00
C LYS A 62 -3.58 -7.51 -2.92
N ILE A 63 -2.94 -8.54 -2.41
CA ILE A 63 -2.11 -9.41 -3.22
C ILE A 63 -2.55 -10.85 -2.99
N SER A 64 -2.45 -11.67 -4.02
CA SER A 64 -2.71 -13.09 -3.91
C SER A 64 -1.51 -13.82 -4.46
N VAL A 65 -0.98 -14.75 -3.70
CA VAL A 65 0.23 -15.46 -4.10
C VAL A 65 -0.09 -16.48 -5.19
N LEU A 66 0.65 -16.39 -6.28
CA LEU A 66 0.52 -17.34 -7.37
C LEU A 66 1.60 -18.41 -7.28
N ASP A 67 2.76 -18.02 -6.76
CA ASP A 67 3.86 -18.95 -6.65
C ASP A 67 4.75 -18.44 -5.52
N GLY A 68 5.33 -19.32 -4.75
CA GLY A 68 6.19 -18.93 -3.66
C GLY A 68 5.45 -18.89 -2.35
N ASN A 69 6.01 -18.20 -1.39
CA ASN A 69 5.46 -18.19 -0.06
C ASN A 69 5.81 -16.92 0.67
N ILE A 70 4.86 -16.33 1.34
CA ILE A 70 5.11 -15.15 2.14
C ILE A 70 4.95 -15.53 3.59
N THR A 71 5.97 -15.27 4.38
CA THR A 71 5.93 -15.57 5.81
C THR A 71 5.56 -14.32 6.57
N LEU A 72 4.53 -14.41 7.36
CA LEU A 72 4.11 -13.28 8.16
C LEU A 72 4.83 -13.27 9.49
N ALA A 73 5.34 -12.13 9.86
CA ALA A 73 5.99 -11.94 11.14
C ALA A 73 5.55 -10.57 11.65
N PRO A 74 4.34 -10.48 12.17
CA PRO A 74 3.78 -9.19 12.53
C PRO A 74 4.46 -8.55 13.72
N ASN A 75 4.61 -7.25 13.64
CA ASN A 75 5.15 -6.48 14.72
C ASN A 75 4.02 -6.15 15.70
N ALA A 76 4.28 -5.27 16.66
CA ALA A 76 3.29 -4.93 17.67
C ALA A 76 2.03 -4.32 17.07
N ALA A 77 2.14 -3.69 15.93
CA ALA A 77 0.98 -3.10 15.28
C ALA A 77 0.27 -4.09 14.37
N GLY A 78 0.72 -5.33 14.30
CA GLY A 78 0.09 -6.32 13.43
C GLY A 78 0.54 -6.24 11.99
N LEU A 79 1.64 -5.55 11.72
CA LEU A 79 2.12 -5.39 10.36
C LEU A 79 3.36 -6.24 10.12
N SER A 80 3.36 -6.93 9.00
CA SER A 80 4.51 -7.74 8.60
C SER A 80 5.20 -7.05 7.44
N GLY A 81 6.49 -7.03 7.46
CA GLY A 81 7.28 -6.42 6.39
C GLY A 81 8.43 -5.64 6.94
N PRO A 82 9.02 -4.77 6.14
CA PRO A 82 8.54 -4.34 4.83
C PRO A 82 8.85 -5.33 3.72
N PHE A 83 8.01 -5.34 2.72
CA PHE A 83 8.24 -6.12 1.51
C PHE A 83 8.30 -5.15 0.34
N LEU A 84 8.85 -5.59 -0.76
CA LEU A 84 8.89 -4.79 -1.97
C LEU A 84 8.08 -5.48 -3.05
N LEU A 85 7.16 -4.77 -3.66
CA LEU A 85 6.44 -5.28 -4.81
C LEU A 85 7.02 -4.64 -6.05
N ILE A 86 7.45 -5.47 -7.00
CA ILE A 86 7.84 -4.97 -8.30
C ILE A 86 6.65 -5.21 -9.20
N MET A 87 6.05 -4.12 -9.64
CA MET A 87 4.83 -4.17 -10.40
C MET A 87 5.10 -4.58 -11.84
N GLN A 88 4.06 -4.97 -12.53
CA GLN A 88 4.20 -5.44 -13.90
C GLN A 88 4.80 -4.38 -14.80
N ASP A 89 4.56 -3.12 -14.54
CA ASP A 89 5.12 -2.03 -15.34
C ASP A 89 6.48 -1.56 -14.83
N GLY A 90 7.05 -2.24 -13.86
CA GLY A 90 8.37 -1.91 -13.36
C GLY A 90 8.40 -0.99 -12.16
N ARG A 91 7.27 -0.43 -11.76
CA ARG A 91 7.26 0.41 -10.59
C ARG A 91 7.44 -0.44 -9.34
N LYS A 92 7.94 0.16 -8.28
CA LYS A 92 8.23 -0.55 -7.05
C LYS A 92 7.48 0.09 -5.90
N VAL A 93 6.92 -0.73 -5.05
CA VAL A 93 6.15 -0.25 -3.91
C VAL A 93 6.59 -1.00 -2.67
N ASP A 94 7.04 -0.26 -1.66
CA ASP A 94 7.34 -0.87 -0.37
C ASP A 94 6.04 -0.98 0.39
N PHE A 95 5.79 -2.10 1.01
CA PHE A 95 4.51 -2.29 1.68
C PHE A 95 4.63 -3.18 2.89
N PHE A 96 3.61 -3.11 3.74
CA PHE A 96 3.46 -4.01 4.87
C PHE A 96 2.17 -4.79 4.66
N ILE A 97 2.13 -6.00 5.19
CA ILE A 97 0.92 -6.80 5.17
C ILE A 97 0.23 -6.59 6.50
N ASP A 98 -1.06 -6.26 6.47
CA ASP A 98 -1.83 -6.06 7.67
C ASP A 98 -2.36 -7.41 8.13
N SER A 99 -1.69 -7.97 9.12
CA SER A 99 -2.04 -9.30 9.61
C SER A 99 -3.32 -9.30 10.43
N ARG A 100 -3.81 -8.14 10.81
CA ARG A 100 -5.03 -8.07 11.59
C ARG A 100 -6.24 -7.81 10.71
N SER A 101 -6.06 -7.56 9.45
CA SER A 101 -7.17 -7.28 8.57
C SER A 101 -8.00 -8.53 8.35
N THR A 102 -9.29 -8.37 8.33
CA THR A 102 -10.17 -9.50 8.02
C THR A 102 -10.03 -9.91 6.57
N LYS A 103 -9.40 -9.07 5.75
CA LYS A 103 -9.19 -9.40 4.36
C LYS A 103 -7.92 -10.18 4.14
N THR A 104 -7.08 -10.31 5.15
CA THR A 104 -5.89 -11.12 5.06
C THR A 104 -6.26 -12.55 5.40
N ASN A 105 -5.97 -13.45 4.51
CA ASN A 105 -6.29 -14.86 4.70
C ASN A 105 -5.08 -15.70 4.36
N PRO A 106 -4.23 -16.01 5.34
CA PRO A 106 -3.00 -16.74 5.06
C PRO A 106 -3.22 -18.13 4.48
N VAL A 107 -4.35 -18.75 4.79
CA VAL A 107 -4.62 -20.07 4.28
C VAL A 107 -4.81 -20.02 2.77
N ARG A 108 -5.41 -18.96 2.27
CA ARG A 108 -5.55 -18.78 0.85
C ARG A 108 -4.45 -17.95 0.27
N GLN A 109 -3.53 -17.52 1.10
CA GLN A 109 -2.40 -16.67 0.70
C GLN A 109 -2.88 -15.40 0.01
N GLU A 110 -3.89 -14.79 0.59
CA GLU A 110 -4.41 -13.50 0.15
C GLU A 110 -4.17 -12.51 1.27
N TYR A 111 -3.62 -11.36 0.95
CA TYR A 111 -3.21 -10.43 1.99
C TYR A 111 -3.61 -9.01 1.65
N GLU A 112 -4.07 -8.28 2.65
CA GLU A 112 -4.33 -6.87 2.50
C GLU A 112 -3.03 -6.14 2.81
N ILE A 113 -2.66 -5.20 1.98
CA ILE A 113 -1.39 -4.52 2.13
C ILE A 113 -1.58 -3.02 2.23
N GLN A 114 -0.60 -2.36 2.82
CA GLN A 114 -0.57 -0.92 2.86
C GLN A 114 0.84 -0.47 2.50
N GLY A 115 0.93 0.51 1.66
CA GLY A 115 2.21 1.06 1.26
C GLY A 115 2.85 1.83 2.39
N SER A 116 4.16 1.93 2.35
CA SER A 116 4.86 2.61 3.41
C SER A 116 5.53 3.84 2.84
N GLY A 117 4.77 4.88 2.62
CA GLY A 117 5.32 6.17 2.25
C GLY A 117 5.98 6.21 0.89
N ASN A 118 5.46 5.47 -0.05
CA ASN A 118 6.09 5.42 -1.31
C ASN A 118 5.79 6.54 -2.22
N LYS A 119 6.64 6.72 -3.22
CA LYS A 119 6.37 7.59 -4.21
C LYS A 119 6.10 6.79 -5.38
N ILE A 120 4.94 6.71 -5.87
CA ILE A 120 4.67 5.81 -6.95
C ILE A 120 4.03 6.54 -8.11
#